data_21979f7f5c7fd4f4a3929a5262a111a1
#
_entry.id   21979f7f5c7fd4f4a3929a5262a111a1
#
_cell.length_a   1.000
_cell.length_b   1.000
_cell.length_c   1.000
_cell.angle_alpha   90.00
_cell.angle_beta   90.00
_cell.angle_gamma   90.00
#
_symmetry.space_group_name_H-M   'P 1'
#
loop_
_entity.id
_entity.type
_entity.pdbx_description
1 polymer ?
#
loop_
_entity_poly.entity_id
_entity_poly.type
_entity_poly.pdbx_seq_one_letter_code
_entity_poly.pdbx_strand_id
1 'polypeptide(L)'
;ELIANGTVAIGDISNTADTADVRSMGGMHFHTFVEALGFNEANAPGNFGYAQKVFSELSTQEGSTHILRQSIVPHAPYSVSSRLFKMIDSHEPGSLISIHNQESADEGVYYKTKGGGVPELLKIFGIDDSQFSPSGKSSLQTYLEWMSAERPYLFVHNTCSEREDVQFAHSRIRNAYWCLCPNANLYIENNLPDISMLMSEGAKICVGTDSLSSNHQLSIIAELATLKT
;
A
#
# COMPACT_ATOMS: atom_id res chain seq x y z
N GLU A 1 -17.02 12.91 -7.73
CA GLU A 1 -17.08 11.67 -8.53
C GLU A 1 -17.38 10.46 -7.63
N LEU A 2 -16.59 10.16 -6.60
CA LEU A 2 -16.78 9.00 -5.71
C LEU A 2 -18.20 8.89 -5.16
N ILE A 3 -18.74 9.98 -4.57
CA ILE A 3 -20.10 10.00 -4.03
C ILE A 3 -21.13 9.73 -5.12
N ALA A 4 -20.95 10.31 -6.32
CA ALA A 4 -21.85 10.08 -7.45
C ALA A 4 -21.84 8.62 -7.94
N ASN A 5 -20.73 7.91 -7.73
CA ASN A 5 -20.57 6.49 -8.01
C ASN A 5 -20.98 5.58 -6.83
N GLY A 6 -21.60 6.14 -5.78
CA GLY A 6 -22.13 5.39 -4.65
C GLY A 6 -21.12 5.06 -3.54
N THR A 7 -19.91 5.63 -3.58
CA THR A 7 -18.92 5.44 -2.54
C THR A 7 -19.32 6.19 -1.27
N VAL A 8 -19.39 5.49 -0.15
CA VAL A 8 -19.74 6.05 1.17
C VAL A 8 -18.57 6.06 2.15
N ALA A 9 -17.53 5.32 1.84
CA ALA A 9 -16.28 5.26 2.62
C ALA A 9 -15.09 5.06 1.68
N ILE A 10 -13.94 5.61 2.05
CA ILE A 10 -12.71 5.56 1.26
C ILE A 10 -11.52 5.17 2.14
N GLY A 11 -10.67 4.29 1.63
CA GLY A 11 -9.28 4.15 2.06
C GLY A 11 -8.44 5.13 1.25
N ASP A 12 -8.03 6.21 1.87
CA ASP A 12 -7.40 7.36 1.22
C ASP A 12 -5.89 7.35 1.45
N ILE A 13 -5.10 7.30 0.39
CA ILE A 13 -3.64 7.33 0.48
C ILE A 13 -3.18 8.80 0.48
N SER A 14 -2.37 9.19 1.46
CA SER A 14 -1.93 10.59 1.58
C SER A 14 -0.49 10.72 2.07
N ASN A 15 0.28 11.60 1.41
CA ASN A 15 1.64 11.97 1.79
C ASN A 15 1.70 13.36 2.42
N THR A 16 0.60 14.12 2.35
CA THR A 16 0.45 15.48 2.88
C THR A 16 -0.89 15.64 3.58
N ALA A 17 -1.12 16.76 4.24
CA ALA A 17 -2.41 17.09 4.85
C ALA A 17 -3.35 17.89 3.91
N ASP A 18 -3.06 17.97 2.61
CA ASP A 18 -3.82 18.81 1.66
C ASP A 18 -5.29 18.36 1.50
N THR A 19 -5.60 17.10 1.81
CA THR A 19 -6.97 16.56 1.77
C THR A 19 -7.81 16.90 3.03
N ALA A 20 -7.21 17.56 4.02
CA ALA A 20 -7.85 17.85 5.31
C ALA A 20 -9.23 18.53 5.15
N ASP A 21 -9.30 19.60 4.34
CA ASP A 21 -10.54 20.34 4.12
C ASP A 21 -11.62 19.49 3.44
N VAL A 22 -11.22 18.67 2.47
CA VAL A 22 -12.15 17.77 1.76
C VAL A 22 -12.73 16.73 2.70
N ARG A 23 -11.90 16.17 3.60
CA ARG A 23 -12.35 15.20 4.62
C ARG A 23 -13.35 15.81 5.59
N SER A 24 -13.22 17.11 5.93
CA SER A 24 -14.10 17.81 6.84
C SER A 24 -15.44 18.21 6.22
N MET A 25 -15.56 18.27 4.89
CA MET A 25 -16.82 18.62 4.20
C MET A 25 -17.97 17.65 4.48
N GLY A 26 -17.67 16.43 4.91
CA GLY A 26 -18.65 15.39 5.15
C GLY A 26 -19.13 14.68 3.89
N GLY A 27 -20.09 13.76 4.06
CA GLY A 27 -20.66 12.98 2.95
C GLY A 27 -19.97 11.63 2.73
N MET A 28 -18.78 11.41 3.29
CA MET A 28 -18.02 10.17 3.20
C MET A 28 -17.28 9.85 4.49
N HIS A 29 -17.08 8.58 4.80
CA HIS A 29 -16.16 8.13 5.83
C HIS A 29 -14.75 7.98 5.24
N PHE A 30 -13.71 8.25 6.05
CA PHE A 30 -12.32 8.13 5.63
C PHE A 30 -11.53 7.22 6.57
N HIS A 31 -10.69 6.38 6.00
CA HIS A 31 -9.51 5.86 6.66
C HIS A 31 -8.30 6.34 5.84
N THR A 32 -7.59 7.35 6.34
CA THR A 32 -6.42 7.89 5.64
C THR A 32 -5.17 7.10 6.01
N PHE A 33 -4.54 6.55 5.01
CA PHE A 33 -3.24 5.88 5.09
C PHE A 33 -2.15 6.92 4.85
N VAL A 34 -1.53 7.40 5.92
CA VAL A 34 -0.41 8.36 5.83
C VAL A 34 0.85 7.59 5.49
N GLU A 35 1.31 7.74 4.25
CA GLU A 35 2.48 7.00 3.78
C GLU A 35 3.78 7.55 4.32
N ALA A 36 4.61 6.66 4.83
CA ALA A 36 6.01 6.91 5.13
C ALA A 36 6.88 6.33 4.01
N LEU A 37 7.74 7.19 3.43
CA LEU A 37 8.70 6.85 2.39
C LEU A 37 10.13 7.08 2.89
N GLY A 38 11.05 6.26 2.46
CA GLY A 38 12.47 6.45 2.71
C GLY A 38 13.24 5.16 2.73
N PHE A 39 14.06 4.96 1.70
CA PHE A 39 14.85 3.75 1.49
C PHE A 39 16.13 3.73 2.33
N ASN A 40 16.69 4.91 2.64
CA ASN A 40 17.93 5.00 3.42
C ASN A 40 17.66 4.83 4.91
N GLU A 41 18.32 3.83 5.51
CA GLU A 41 18.23 3.50 6.95
C GLU A 41 18.55 4.68 7.87
N ALA A 42 19.55 5.51 7.50
CA ALA A 42 19.96 6.65 8.31
C ALA A 42 18.88 7.73 8.39
N ASN A 43 18.08 7.88 7.34
CA ASN A 43 17.03 8.89 7.25
C ASN A 43 15.69 8.43 7.84
N ALA A 44 15.56 7.15 8.22
CA ALA A 44 14.32 6.60 8.72
C ALA A 44 13.67 7.42 9.87
N PRO A 45 14.41 7.93 10.89
CA PRO A 45 13.79 8.75 11.92
C PRO A 45 13.19 10.06 11.40
N GLY A 46 13.87 10.74 10.46
CA GLY A 46 13.37 11.97 9.86
C GLY A 46 12.13 11.73 9.00
N ASN A 47 12.15 10.67 8.18
CA ASN A 47 11.03 10.29 7.32
C ASN A 47 9.81 9.88 8.16
N PHE A 48 10.02 9.13 9.23
CA PHE A 48 8.96 8.77 10.16
C PHE A 48 8.39 10.00 10.88
N GLY A 49 9.25 10.92 11.34
CA GLY A 49 8.84 12.19 11.95
C GLY A 49 7.99 13.05 11.02
N TYR A 50 8.28 13.05 9.70
CA TYR A 50 7.45 13.72 8.72
C TYR A 50 6.05 13.07 8.62
N ALA A 51 5.98 11.74 8.53
CA ALA A 51 4.70 11.02 8.51
C ALA A 51 3.89 11.28 9.79
N GLN A 52 4.54 11.33 10.97
CA GLN A 52 3.89 11.69 12.23
C GLN A 52 3.34 13.13 12.22
N LYS A 53 4.05 14.07 11.60
CA LYS A 53 3.56 15.45 11.44
C LYS A 53 2.29 15.46 10.60
N VAL A 54 2.28 14.83 9.42
CA VAL A 54 1.09 14.73 8.56
C VAL A 54 -0.07 14.05 9.30
N PHE A 55 0.21 12.95 10.00
CA PHE A 55 -0.76 12.23 10.83
C PHE A 55 -1.38 13.17 11.88
N SER A 56 -0.58 13.97 12.58
CA SER A 56 -1.07 14.90 13.58
C SER A 56 -1.91 16.02 12.98
N GLU A 57 -1.52 16.57 11.84
CA GLU A 57 -2.28 17.62 11.13
C GLU A 57 -3.67 17.11 10.71
N LEU A 58 -3.75 15.86 10.24
CA LEU A 58 -5.02 15.23 9.87
C LEU A 58 -5.88 14.85 11.09
N SER A 59 -5.29 14.65 12.26
CA SER A 59 -6.01 14.30 13.52
C SER A 59 -6.79 15.45 14.13
N THR A 60 -6.48 16.71 13.79
CA THR A 60 -7.06 17.90 14.39
C THR A 60 -8.47 18.23 13.90
N GLN A 61 -9.06 17.40 13.04
CA GLN A 61 -10.39 17.62 12.47
C GLN A 61 -11.49 17.21 13.45
N GLU A 62 -11.84 18.10 14.36
CA GLU A 62 -12.95 17.91 15.30
C GLU A 62 -14.30 18.28 14.67
N GLY A 63 -15.39 17.62 15.11
CA GLY A 63 -16.76 18.00 14.77
C GLY A 63 -17.36 17.35 13.53
N SER A 64 -16.68 16.42 12.89
CA SER A 64 -17.26 15.66 11.78
C SER A 64 -18.31 14.65 12.28
N THR A 65 -19.47 14.60 11.60
CA THR A 65 -20.49 13.54 11.78
C THR A 65 -20.06 12.22 11.13
N HIS A 66 -18.93 12.21 10.41
CA HIS A 66 -18.38 11.07 9.69
C HIS A 66 -17.22 10.44 10.46
N ILE A 67 -17.01 9.15 10.23
CA ILE A 67 -15.87 8.43 10.80
C ILE A 67 -14.61 8.86 10.04
N LEU A 68 -13.70 9.50 10.77
CA LEU A 68 -12.36 9.84 10.28
C LEU A 68 -11.36 9.00 11.06
N ARG A 69 -10.66 8.12 10.37
CA ARG A 69 -9.58 7.29 10.93
C ARG A 69 -8.32 7.49 10.11
N GLN A 70 -7.20 7.11 10.68
CA GLN A 70 -5.91 7.18 9.99
C GLN A 70 -4.92 6.19 10.58
N SER A 71 -3.91 5.85 9.79
CA SER A 71 -2.75 5.06 10.23
C SER A 71 -1.51 5.50 9.45
N ILE A 72 -0.32 5.40 10.06
CA ILE A 72 0.95 5.55 9.33
C ILE A 72 1.27 4.20 8.73
N VAL A 73 1.56 4.20 7.42
CA VAL A 73 1.77 2.98 6.64
C VAL A 73 3.04 3.09 5.77
N PRO A 74 3.67 1.98 5.38
CA PRO A 74 4.73 2.00 4.40
C PRO A 74 4.15 2.21 2.99
N HIS A 75 4.82 2.98 2.13
CA HIS A 75 4.43 3.15 0.74
C HIS A 75 4.53 1.83 -0.05
N ALA A 76 5.74 1.36 -0.31
CA ALA A 76 6.02 0.14 -1.07
C ALA A 76 7.31 -0.52 -0.57
N PRO A 77 7.52 -1.82 -0.81
CA PRO A 77 8.72 -2.52 -0.32
C PRO A 77 10.03 -1.87 -0.78
N TYR A 78 10.11 -1.48 -2.05
CA TYR A 78 11.33 -0.92 -2.66
C TYR A 78 11.57 0.57 -2.32
N SER A 79 10.67 1.21 -1.62
CA SER A 79 10.78 2.64 -1.24
C SER A 79 10.91 2.87 0.26
N VAL A 80 10.92 1.82 1.07
CA VAL A 80 10.91 1.90 2.54
C VAL A 80 12.00 1.00 3.12
N SER A 81 12.87 1.56 3.97
CA SER A 81 13.93 0.80 4.63
C SER A 81 13.40 -0.13 5.72
N SER A 82 14.14 -1.19 6.04
CA SER A 82 13.77 -2.13 7.10
C SER A 82 13.59 -1.44 8.46
N ARG A 83 14.41 -0.43 8.75
CA ARG A 83 14.31 0.39 9.95
C ARG A 83 13.01 1.18 9.98
N LEU A 84 12.63 1.79 8.84
CA LEU A 84 11.38 2.55 8.75
C LEU A 84 10.17 1.64 8.89
N PHE A 85 10.18 0.44 8.30
CA PHE A 85 9.15 -0.58 8.54
C PHE A 85 8.96 -0.88 10.03
N LYS A 86 10.04 -1.11 10.77
CA LYS A 86 9.99 -1.38 12.22
C LYS A 86 9.48 -0.20 13.03
N MET A 87 9.79 1.03 12.61
CA MET A 87 9.27 2.25 13.26
C MET A 87 7.76 2.40 13.04
N ILE A 88 7.28 2.14 11.81
CA ILE A 88 5.85 2.12 11.48
C ILE A 88 5.14 1.03 12.30
N ASP A 89 5.72 -0.15 12.37
CA ASP A 89 5.13 -1.27 13.11
C ASP A 89 4.98 -0.99 14.61
N SER A 90 5.93 -0.25 15.17
CA SER A 90 5.90 0.13 16.59
C SER A 90 4.90 1.26 16.89
N HIS A 91 4.43 1.97 15.87
CA HIS A 91 3.46 3.06 16.01
C HIS A 91 2.05 2.53 15.93
N GLU A 92 1.20 2.90 16.88
CA GLU A 92 -0.21 2.49 16.98
C GLU A 92 -0.43 0.98 16.75
N PRO A 93 -0.01 0.13 17.69
CA PRO A 93 -0.20 -1.32 17.59
C PRO A 93 -1.66 -1.68 17.27
N GLY A 94 -1.86 -2.55 16.27
CA GLY A 94 -3.19 -2.99 15.84
C GLY A 94 -3.88 -2.11 14.79
N SER A 95 -3.33 -0.96 14.40
CA SER A 95 -3.88 -0.18 13.28
C SER A 95 -3.70 -0.93 11.94
N LEU A 96 -4.60 -0.65 10.99
CA LEU A 96 -4.56 -1.24 9.65
C LEU A 96 -3.35 -0.75 8.87
N ILE A 97 -2.60 -1.66 8.29
CA ILE A 97 -1.50 -1.39 7.36
C ILE A 97 -1.99 -1.54 5.93
N SER A 98 -1.81 -0.50 5.12
CA SER A 98 -1.88 -0.57 3.66
C SER A 98 -0.47 -0.53 3.09
N ILE A 99 -0.21 -1.26 2.02
CA ILE A 99 1.08 -1.25 1.32
C ILE A 99 0.88 -1.60 -0.15
N HIS A 100 1.50 -0.84 -1.06
CA HIS A 100 1.62 -1.24 -2.46
C HIS A 100 2.49 -2.51 -2.51
N ASN A 101 1.93 -3.58 -2.99
CA ASN A 101 2.52 -4.92 -2.86
C ASN A 101 2.60 -5.62 -4.20
N GLN A 102 3.81 -6.02 -4.57
CA GLN A 102 4.06 -6.84 -5.75
C GLN A 102 3.33 -6.31 -6.99
N GLU A 103 3.41 -4.99 -7.15
CA GLU A 103 2.77 -4.26 -8.24
C GLU A 103 3.45 -4.58 -9.57
N SER A 104 4.79 -4.58 -9.60
CA SER A 104 5.60 -4.86 -10.78
C SER A 104 6.47 -6.11 -10.64
N ALA A 105 6.81 -6.72 -11.77
CA ALA A 105 7.76 -7.85 -11.81
C ALA A 105 9.15 -7.44 -11.32
N ASP A 106 9.55 -6.19 -11.58
CA ASP A 106 10.85 -5.65 -11.16
C ASP A 106 11.03 -5.59 -9.65
N GLU A 107 9.95 -5.40 -8.89
CA GLU A 107 9.98 -5.49 -7.43
C GLU A 107 10.46 -6.87 -6.97
N GLY A 108 9.89 -7.93 -7.54
CA GLY A 108 10.28 -9.31 -7.24
C GLY A 108 11.73 -9.61 -7.61
N VAL A 109 12.16 -9.16 -8.80
CA VAL A 109 13.55 -9.32 -9.26
C VAL A 109 14.52 -8.60 -8.33
N TYR A 110 14.17 -7.38 -7.90
CA TYR A 110 15.00 -6.60 -6.99
C TYR A 110 15.22 -7.30 -5.66
N TYR A 111 14.17 -7.81 -5.04
CA TYR A 111 14.26 -8.51 -3.76
C TYR A 111 14.96 -9.87 -3.85
N LYS A 112 14.83 -10.57 -4.98
CA LYS A 112 15.50 -11.86 -5.21
C LYS A 112 16.98 -11.70 -5.54
N THR A 113 17.36 -10.68 -6.33
CA THR A 113 18.71 -10.61 -6.93
C THR A 113 19.36 -9.22 -6.97
N LYS A 114 18.66 -8.17 -6.51
CA LYS A 114 19.04 -6.75 -6.68
C LYS A 114 19.10 -6.33 -8.16
N GLY A 115 18.39 -7.05 -9.05
CA GLY A 115 18.28 -6.76 -10.48
C GLY A 115 16.97 -6.04 -10.83
N GLY A 116 16.61 -6.09 -12.12
CA GLY A 116 15.40 -5.45 -12.65
C GLY A 116 15.52 -3.94 -12.78
N GLY A 117 14.38 -3.26 -12.97
CA GLY A 117 14.29 -1.81 -13.17
C GLY A 117 14.39 -0.97 -11.89
N VAL A 118 14.20 -1.58 -10.70
CA VAL A 118 14.21 -0.83 -9.42
C VAL A 118 15.54 -0.12 -9.15
N PRO A 119 16.74 -0.70 -9.38
CA PRO A 119 18.00 0.01 -9.19
C PRO A 119 18.12 1.28 -10.05
N GLU A 120 17.66 1.23 -11.30
CA GLU A 120 17.67 2.37 -12.19
C GLU A 120 16.67 3.45 -11.73
N LEU A 121 15.49 3.05 -11.27
CA LEU A 121 14.50 3.95 -10.69
C LEU A 121 15.07 4.67 -9.45
N LEU A 122 15.69 3.95 -8.53
CA LEU A 122 16.32 4.54 -7.33
C LEU A 122 17.42 5.52 -7.71
N LYS A 123 18.23 5.19 -8.71
CA LYS A 123 19.29 6.07 -9.24
C LYS A 123 18.72 7.36 -9.84
N ILE A 124 17.61 7.29 -10.60
CA ILE A 124 16.92 8.47 -11.15
C ILE A 124 16.49 9.42 -10.03
N PHE A 125 16.02 8.89 -8.90
CA PHE A 125 15.66 9.67 -7.72
C PHE A 125 16.85 10.05 -6.82
N GLY A 126 18.09 9.71 -7.20
CA GLY A 126 19.28 9.99 -6.39
C GLY A 126 19.35 9.19 -5.09
N ILE A 127 18.68 8.06 -5.03
CA ILE A 127 18.64 7.18 -3.86
C ILE A 127 19.76 6.14 -3.98
N ASP A 128 20.64 6.11 -2.97
CA ASP A 128 21.71 5.12 -2.86
C ASP A 128 21.16 3.81 -2.27
N ASP A 129 21.23 2.74 -3.06
CA ASP A 129 20.84 1.39 -2.64
C ASP A 129 22.02 0.49 -2.29
N SER A 130 23.23 1.05 -2.14
CA SER A 130 24.46 0.27 -1.89
C SER A 130 24.36 -0.62 -0.64
N GLN A 131 23.59 -0.18 0.36
CA GLN A 131 23.37 -0.91 1.62
C GLN A 131 22.29 -2.00 1.52
N PHE A 132 21.51 -2.02 0.43
CA PHE A 132 20.49 -3.05 0.24
C PHE A 132 21.13 -4.37 -0.18
N SER A 133 20.81 -5.44 0.54
CA SER A 133 21.16 -6.81 0.19
C SER A 133 19.90 -7.60 -0.16
N PRO A 134 19.84 -8.23 -1.32
CA PRO A 134 18.66 -9.01 -1.71
C PRO A 134 18.48 -10.19 -0.76
N SER A 135 17.24 -10.47 -0.39
CA SER A 135 16.90 -11.54 0.54
C SER A 135 16.87 -12.93 -0.12
N GLY A 136 16.82 -12.97 -1.45
CA GLY A 136 16.56 -14.20 -2.21
C GLY A 136 15.09 -14.65 -2.17
N LYS A 137 14.22 -13.92 -1.44
CA LYS A 137 12.78 -14.16 -1.29
C LYS A 137 12.00 -13.11 -2.08
N SER A 138 10.66 -13.23 -2.11
CA SER A 138 9.82 -12.15 -2.61
C SER A 138 9.87 -10.93 -1.68
N SER A 139 9.44 -9.78 -2.18
CA SER A 139 9.30 -8.57 -1.38
C SER A 139 8.36 -8.79 -0.20
N LEU A 140 7.18 -9.38 -0.43
CA LEU A 140 6.19 -9.70 0.58
C LEU A 140 6.77 -10.57 1.70
N GLN A 141 7.41 -11.68 1.34
CA GLN A 141 8.02 -12.59 2.32
C GLN A 141 9.11 -11.89 3.13
N THR A 142 9.79 -10.90 2.55
CA THR A 142 10.87 -10.17 3.21
C THR A 142 10.33 -9.13 4.19
N TYR A 143 9.46 -8.20 3.75
CA TYR A 143 9.05 -7.12 4.64
C TYR A 143 8.10 -7.61 5.76
N LEU A 144 7.35 -8.67 5.55
CA LEU A 144 6.54 -9.25 6.62
C LEU A 144 7.37 -9.82 7.79
N GLU A 145 8.65 -10.10 7.58
CA GLU A 145 9.55 -10.46 8.68
C GLU A 145 9.89 -9.27 9.59
N TRP A 146 9.73 -8.05 9.10
CA TRP A 146 10.02 -6.82 9.85
C TRP A 146 8.81 -6.26 10.59
N MET A 147 7.63 -6.83 10.37
CA MET A 147 6.35 -6.31 10.86
C MET A 147 5.59 -7.35 11.69
N SER A 148 4.73 -6.86 12.57
CA SER A 148 3.91 -7.68 13.45
C SER A 148 2.84 -8.47 12.70
N ALA A 149 2.67 -9.73 13.06
CA ALA A 149 1.63 -10.62 12.56
C ALA A 149 0.21 -10.28 13.10
N GLU A 150 0.14 -9.52 14.18
CA GLU A 150 -1.11 -9.19 14.88
C GLU A 150 -1.90 -8.04 14.23
N ARG A 151 -1.28 -7.31 13.32
CA ARG A 151 -1.92 -6.20 12.61
C ARG A 151 -2.77 -6.70 11.45
N PRO A 152 -3.88 -6.03 11.09
CA PRO A 152 -4.56 -6.24 9.83
C PRO A 152 -3.77 -5.60 8.68
N TYR A 153 -3.73 -6.28 7.52
CA TYR A 153 -3.01 -5.82 6.32
C TYR A 153 -3.95 -5.69 5.13
N LEU A 154 -3.74 -4.65 4.36
CA LEU A 154 -4.31 -4.42 3.05
C LEU A 154 -3.18 -4.41 2.02
N PHE A 155 -2.96 -5.52 1.34
CA PHE A 155 -2.01 -5.64 0.25
C PHE A 155 -2.63 -5.09 -1.02
N VAL A 156 -2.04 -4.03 -1.59
CA VAL A 156 -2.61 -3.32 -2.74
C VAL A 156 -1.89 -3.72 -4.02
N HIS A 157 -2.60 -3.79 -5.15
CA HIS A 157 -2.21 -4.25 -6.48
C HIS A 157 -2.10 -5.76 -6.63
N ASN A 158 -1.07 -6.38 -6.08
CA ASN A 158 -0.84 -7.83 -6.10
C ASN A 158 -0.70 -8.43 -7.51
N THR A 159 -0.31 -7.62 -8.50
CA THR A 159 -0.23 -7.97 -9.91
C THR A 159 0.72 -9.15 -10.16
N CYS A 160 1.82 -9.19 -9.39
CA CYS A 160 2.88 -10.19 -9.51
C CYS A 160 2.97 -11.12 -8.29
N SER A 161 1.90 -11.23 -7.49
CA SER A 161 1.86 -12.15 -6.35
C SER A 161 1.79 -13.59 -6.82
N GLU A 162 2.63 -14.42 -6.24
CA GLU A 162 2.67 -15.87 -6.48
C GLU A 162 1.90 -16.61 -5.38
N ARG A 163 1.53 -17.86 -5.63
CA ARG A 163 0.80 -18.72 -4.69
C ARG A 163 1.50 -18.84 -3.34
N GLU A 164 2.81 -18.98 -3.38
CA GLU A 164 3.68 -19.09 -2.20
C GLU A 164 3.64 -17.83 -1.34
N ASP A 165 3.44 -16.67 -1.94
CA ASP A 165 3.31 -15.40 -1.22
C ASP A 165 1.98 -15.34 -0.45
N VAL A 166 0.89 -15.75 -1.09
CA VAL A 166 -0.43 -15.80 -0.47
C VAL A 166 -0.44 -16.79 0.70
N GLN A 167 0.13 -17.97 0.48
CA GLN A 167 0.25 -18.99 1.54
C GLN A 167 1.12 -18.51 2.70
N PHE A 168 2.25 -17.85 2.40
CA PHE A 168 3.11 -17.28 3.43
C PHE A 168 2.38 -16.21 4.25
N ALA A 169 1.70 -15.27 3.58
CA ALA A 169 0.92 -14.24 4.26
C ALA A 169 -0.17 -14.87 5.15
N HIS A 170 -0.93 -15.83 4.65
CA HIS A 170 -2.00 -16.51 5.41
C HIS A 170 -1.48 -17.32 6.59
N SER A 171 -0.28 -17.91 6.48
CA SER A 171 0.34 -18.64 7.59
C SER A 171 0.77 -17.74 8.74
N ARG A 172 1.00 -16.43 8.45
CA ARG A 172 1.56 -15.46 9.37
C ARG A 172 0.56 -14.42 9.85
N ILE A 173 -0.31 -13.94 8.96
CA ILE A 173 -1.22 -12.82 9.19
C ILE A 173 -2.64 -13.31 9.32
N ARG A 174 -3.28 -13.02 10.47
CA ARG A 174 -4.67 -13.42 10.72
C ARG A 174 -5.69 -12.66 9.85
N ASN A 175 -5.44 -11.38 9.61
CA ASN A 175 -6.34 -10.49 8.88
C ASN A 175 -5.60 -9.87 7.68
N ALA A 176 -5.44 -10.68 6.63
CA ALA A 176 -4.89 -10.26 5.35
C ALA A 176 -6.02 -10.00 4.35
N TYR A 177 -6.01 -8.82 3.72
CA TYR A 177 -6.92 -8.43 2.65
C TYR A 177 -6.10 -8.09 1.40
N TRP A 178 -6.61 -8.48 0.24
CA TRP A 178 -5.96 -8.33 -1.05
C TRP A 178 -6.77 -7.35 -1.89
N CYS A 179 -6.30 -6.10 -1.99
CA CYS A 179 -6.96 -5.05 -2.74
C CYS A 179 -6.44 -5.03 -4.18
N LEU A 180 -7.32 -5.28 -5.12
CA LEU A 180 -6.99 -5.25 -6.54
C LEU A 180 -7.39 -3.89 -7.12
N CYS A 181 -6.52 -3.32 -7.96
CA CYS A 181 -6.76 -2.07 -8.68
C CYS A 181 -6.65 -2.31 -10.19
N PRO A 182 -7.62 -3.02 -10.78
CA PRO A 182 -7.49 -3.60 -12.14
C PRO A 182 -7.13 -2.58 -13.22
N ASN A 183 -7.80 -1.43 -13.25
CA ASN A 183 -7.53 -0.41 -14.26
C ASN A 183 -6.15 0.22 -14.09
N ALA A 184 -5.74 0.49 -12.86
CA ALA A 184 -4.41 0.99 -12.55
C ALA A 184 -3.34 -0.06 -12.92
N ASN A 185 -3.56 -1.33 -12.58
CA ASN A 185 -2.64 -2.41 -12.93
C ASN A 185 -2.47 -2.56 -14.46
N LEU A 186 -3.55 -2.43 -15.23
CA LEU A 186 -3.45 -2.42 -16.70
C LEU A 186 -2.73 -1.18 -17.22
N TYR A 187 -2.94 -0.02 -16.61
CA TYR A 187 -2.27 1.22 -17.02
C TYR A 187 -0.77 1.18 -16.73
N ILE A 188 -0.37 0.69 -15.57
CA ILE A 188 1.03 0.70 -15.10
C ILE A 188 1.82 -0.48 -15.66
N GLU A 189 1.28 -1.70 -15.56
CA GLU A 189 2.00 -2.95 -15.86
C GLU A 189 1.44 -3.68 -17.09
N ASN A 190 0.33 -3.22 -17.66
CA ASN A 190 -0.42 -3.92 -18.71
C ASN A 190 -0.70 -5.39 -18.32
N ASN A 191 -0.95 -5.65 -17.05
CA ASN A 191 -1.18 -6.97 -16.48
C ASN A 191 -2.24 -6.92 -15.38
N LEU A 192 -2.86 -8.05 -15.08
CA LEU A 192 -3.81 -8.23 -14.00
C LEU A 192 -3.30 -9.28 -13.01
N PRO A 193 -3.65 -9.15 -11.71
CA PRO A 193 -3.36 -10.21 -10.74
C PRO A 193 -4.11 -11.50 -11.08
N ASP A 194 -3.53 -12.65 -10.74
CA ASP A 194 -4.19 -13.95 -10.89
C ASP A 194 -5.30 -14.12 -9.82
N ILE A 195 -6.50 -13.64 -10.16
CA ILE A 195 -7.68 -13.69 -9.29
C ILE A 195 -8.06 -15.14 -8.98
N SER A 196 -7.92 -16.04 -9.96
CA SER A 196 -8.27 -17.46 -9.78
C SER A 196 -7.36 -18.11 -8.74
N MET A 197 -6.07 -17.80 -8.78
CA MET A 197 -5.11 -18.23 -7.79
C MET A 197 -5.45 -17.64 -6.41
N LEU A 198 -5.66 -16.33 -6.30
CA LEU A 198 -6.02 -15.66 -5.05
C LEU A 198 -7.28 -16.27 -4.42
N MET A 199 -8.33 -16.50 -5.22
CA MET A 199 -9.56 -17.15 -4.75
C MET A 199 -9.32 -18.58 -4.31
N SER A 200 -8.52 -19.35 -5.05
CA SER A 200 -8.23 -20.76 -4.70
C SER A 200 -7.46 -20.89 -3.38
N GLU A 201 -6.66 -19.88 -3.03
CA GLU A 201 -5.95 -19.80 -1.75
C GLU A 201 -6.80 -19.18 -0.62
N GLY A 202 -8.07 -18.86 -0.87
CA GLY A 202 -8.98 -18.31 0.14
C GLY A 202 -8.67 -16.85 0.51
N ALA A 203 -8.06 -16.09 -0.38
CA ALA A 203 -7.77 -14.69 -0.17
C ALA A 203 -9.05 -13.86 0.02
N LYS A 204 -9.04 -12.95 1.02
CA LYS A 204 -10.10 -11.97 1.22
C LYS A 204 -9.87 -10.82 0.25
N ILE A 205 -10.51 -10.86 -0.91
CA ILE A 205 -10.32 -9.89 -1.97
C ILE A 205 -11.24 -8.68 -1.77
N CYS A 206 -10.70 -7.50 -1.98
CA CYS A 206 -11.45 -6.27 -2.18
C CYS A 206 -10.93 -5.53 -3.42
N VAL A 207 -11.61 -4.46 -3.83
CA VAL A 207 -11.28 -3.71 -5.04
C VAL A 207 -11.13 -2.24 -4.70
N GLY A 208 -10.09 -1.61 -5.25
CA GLY A 208 -9.80 -0.19 -5.17
C GLY A 208 -9.65 0.41 -6.56
N THR A 209 -9.71 1.73 -6.66
CA THR A 209 -9.59 2.45 -7.93
C THR A 209 -8.18 2.95 -8.19
N ASP A 210 -7.33 2.97 -7.16
CA ASP A 210 -6.12 3.78 -7.18
C ASP A 210 -6.45 5.26 -7.47
N SER A 211 -5.47 6.08 -7.84
CA SER A 211 -5.65 7.50 -8.12
C SER A 211 -6.01 7.76 -9.59
N LEU A 212 -6.50 8.98 -9.88
CA LEU A 212 -6.72 9.43 -11.27
C LEU A 212 -5.42 9.61 -12.08
N SER A 213 -4.25 9.49 -11.47
CA SER A 213 -2.97 9.49 -12.20
C SER A 213 -2.72 8.16 -12.93
N SER A 214 -3.32 7.07 -12.46
CA SER A 214 -3.20 5.73 -13.02
C SER A 214 -4.56 5.14 -13.48
N ASN A 215 -5.63 5.93 -13.39
CA ASN A 215 -6.97 5.48 -13.75
C ASN A 215 -7.76 6.60 -14.48
N HIS A 216 -8.75 6.21 -15.26
CA HIS A 216 -9.61 7.15 -16.00
C HIS A 216 -10.83 7.60 -15.19
N GLN A 217 -11.19 6.88 -14.12
CA GLN A 217 -12.36 7.14 -13.32
C GLN A 217 -12.26 6.48 -11.93
N LEU A 218 -12.97 7.07 -10.96
CA LEU A 218 -13.06 6.53 -9.60
C LEU A 218 -14.38 5.77 -9.44
N SER A 219 -14.47 4.56 -9.99
CA SER A 219 -15.68 3.73 -10.00
C SER A 219 -15.36 2.26 -9.74
N ILE A 220 -15.79 1.75 -8.59
CA ILE A 220 -15.65 0.32 -8.24
C ILE A 220 -16.35 -0.59 -9.25
N ILE A 221 -17.48 -0.13 -9.82
CA ILE A 221 -18.19 -0.91 -10.85
C ILE A 221 -17.34 -1.05 -12.11
N ALA A 222 -16.61 0.00 -12.49
CA ALA A 222 -15.69 -0.06 -13.64
C ALA A 222 -14.52 -1.02 -13.38
N GLU A 223 -13.95 -0.99 -12.17
CA GLU A 223 -12.92 -1.95 -11.77
C GLU A 223 -13.41 -3.40 -11.85
N LEU A 224 -14.61 -3.66 -11.32
CA LEU A 224 -15.23 -5.00 -11.41
C LEU A 224 -15.53 -5.42 -12.86
N ALA A 225 -15.89 -4.48 -13.75
CA ALA A 225 -16.10 -4.77 -15.16
C ALA A 225 -14.81 -5.22 -15.85
N THR A 226 -13.68 -4.59 -15.52
CA THR A 226 -12.35 -4.97 -16.02
C THR A 226 -11.93 -6.38 -15.57
N LEU A 227 -12.28 -6.79 -14.35
CA LEU A 227 -11.99 -8.14 -13.85
C LEU A 227 -12.86 -9.24 -14.51
N LYS A 228 -13.92 -8.87 -15.21
CA LYS A 228 -14.84 -9.82 -15.84
C LYS A 228 -14.38 -10.27 -17.23
N THR A 229 -13.43 -9.56 -17.83
CA THR A 229 -12.89 -9.87 -19.16
C THR A 229 -11.85 -10.97 -19.08
#